data_b6862c7d1598c4b85f49282f65431154
#
_entry.id   b6862c7d1598c4b85f49282f65431154
#
_cell.length_a   1.000
_cell.length_b   1.000
_cell.length_c   1.000
_cell.angle_alpha   90.00
_cell.angle_beta   90.00
_cell.angle_gamma   90.00
#
_symmetry.space_group_name_H-M   'P 1'
#
loop_
_entity.id
_entity.type
_entity.pdbx_description
1 polymer ?
#
loop_
_entity_poly.entity_id
_entity_poly.type
_entity_poly.pdbx_seq_one_letter_code
_entity_poly.pdbx_strand_id
1 'polypeptide(L)'
;MPTTRTIDANDRERIRAFLDLRWGGPTIMLDGRAIDATALPGFIAVDADGAIVGLVTLLDDTVQSELVTLDAVRAQAGLGTRLVELAVGRARALGLSRLLTRTTNDNLDALRFHQRRGFRLHRLVAGAIDLEREADPAIPLLGRHGIPLRDEISLIRSLGAY
;
A
#
# COMPACT_ATOMS: atom_id res chain seq x y z
N MET A 1 -7.20 20.69 6.49
CA MET A 1 -6.59 19.72 5.54
C MET A 1 -5.33 19.13 6.16
N PRO A 2 -5.15 17.82 6.12
CA PRO A 2 -3.91 17.21 6.58
C PRO A 2 -2.70 17.69 5.78
N THR A 3 -1.58 17.85 6.45
CA THR A 3 -0.29 18.19 5.82
C THR A 3 0.43 16.91 5.44
N THR A 4 0.94 16.84 4.20
CA THR A 4 1.71 15.69 3.74
C THR A 4 3.19 16.02 3.70
N ARG A 5 4.03 15.06 4.12
CA ARG A 5 5.48 15.16 4.05
C ARG A 5 6.14 13.79 3.90
N THR A 6 7.41 13.78 3.55
CA THR A 6 8.22 12.55 3.56
C THR A 6 8.36 11.99 4.97
N ILE A 7 8.46 10.67 5.05
CA ILE A 7 8.79 9.94 6.27
C ILE A 7 10.24 10.25 6.66
N ASP A 8 10.47 10.49 7.93
CA ASP A 8 11.81 10.60 8.52
C ASP A 8 12.03 9.56 9.64
N ALA A 9 13.27 9.48 10.15
CA ALA A 9 13.63 8.47 11.15
C ALA A 9 12.82 8.58 12.46
N ASN A 10 12.32 9.77 12.79
CA ASN A 10 11.55 10.02 14.04
C ASN A 10 10.10 9.51 13.90
N ASP A 11 9.64 9.22 12.69
CA ASP A 11 8.28 8.74 12.46
C ASP A 11 8.12 7.23 12.72
N ARG A 12 9.21 6.49 12.83
CA ARG A 12 9.19 5.02 12.85
C ARG A 12 8.23 4.44 13.87
N GLU A 13 8.30 4.90 15.12
CA GLU A 13 7.42 4.40 16.20
C GLU A 13 5.96 4.82 15.98
N ARG A 14 5.73 6.01 15.45
CA ARG A 14 4.39 6.50 15.12
C ARG A 14 3.77 5.71 13.97
N ILE A 15 4.56 5.37 12.96
CA ILE A 15 4.14 4.51 11.84
C ILE A 15 3.86 3.10 12.35
N ARG A 16 4.70 2.56 13.25
CA ARG A 16 4.44 1.27 13.89
C ARG A 16 3.09 1.26 14.58
N ALA A 17 2.80 2.22 15.44
CA ALA A 17 1.53 2.34 16.14
C ALA A 17 0.34 2.47 15.16
N PHE A 18 0.50 3.22 14.09
CA PHE A 18 -0.51 3.35 13.04
C PHE A 18 -0.80 2.01 12.34
N LEU A 19 0.24 1.26 11.99
CA LEU A 19 0.11 -0.04 11.33
C LEU A 19 -0.40 -1.12 12.28
N ASP A 20 -0.01 -1.11 13.55
CA ASP A 20 -0.54 -2.03 14.57
C ASP A 20 -2.06 -1.90 14.68
N LEU A 21 -2.55 -0.66 14.70
CA LEU A 21 -3.99 -0.39 14.82
C LEU A 21 -4.77 -0.76 13.55
N ARG A 22 -4.21 -0.50 12.38
CA ARG A 22 -4.95 -0.55 11.12
C ARG A 22 -4.67 -1.77 10.26
N TRP A 23 -3.51 -2.38 10.41
CA TRP A 23 -3.03 -3.48 9.58
C TRP A 23 -2.67 -4.73 10.39
N GLY A 24 -2.81 -4.67 11.72
CA GLY A 24 -2.45 -5.77 12.61
C GLY A 24 -0.94 -5.92 12.83
N GLY A 25 -0.13 -4.98 12.37
CA GLY A 25 1.32 -4.94 12.56
C GLY A 25 2.05 -4.33 11.38
N PRO A 26 3.37 -4.05 11.56
CA PRO A 26 4.19 -3.40 10.54
C PRO A 26 4.78 -4.37 9.52
N THR A 27 4.65 -5.67 9.72
CA THR A 27 5.23 -6.70 8.83
C THR A 27 4.28 -7.02 7.70
N ILE A 28 4.75 -6.79 6.47
CA ILE A 28 4.01 -7.09 5.25
C ILE A 28 4.71 -8.22 4.51
N MET A 29 3.96 -9.25 4.11
CA MET A 29 4.51 -10.36 3.34
C MET A 29 4.47 -10.02 1.85
N LEU A 30 5.64 -10.04 1.19
CA LEU A 30 5.78 -9.84 -0.25
C LEU A 30 6.62 -10.98 -0.82
N ASP A 31 6.05 -11.78 -1.71
CA ASP A 31 6.72 -12.90 -2.36
C ASP A 31 7.43 -13.84 -1.37
N GLY A 32 6.77 -14.17 -0.26
CA GLY A 32 7.29 -15.03 0.81
C GLY A 32 8.34 -14.38 1.71
N ARG A 33 8.60 -13.08 1.57
CA ARG A 33 9.54 -12.34 2.43
C ARG A 33 8.79 -11.39 3.35
N ALA A 34 9.22 -11.35 4.62
CA ALA A 34 8.72 -10.40 5.60
C ALA A 34 9.40 -9.03 5.41
N ILE A 35 8.62 -8.00 5.16
CA ILE A 35 9.08 -6.62 4.99
C ILE A 35 8.60 -5.79 6.17
N ASP A 36 9.50 -5.11 6.86
CA ASP A 36 9.18 -4.12 7.89
C ASP A 36 8.82 -2.80 7.22
N ALA A 37 7.52 -2.50 7.14
CA ALA A 37 7.03 -1.28 6.50
C ALA A 37 7.49 0.00 7.22
N THR A 38 7.86 -0.07 8.50
CA THR A 38 8.38 1.10 9.24
C THR A 38 9.77 1.52 8.82
N ALA A 39 10.51 0.65 8.12
CA ALA A 39 11.86 0.92 7.62
C ALA A 39 11.86 1.44 6.16
N LEU A 40 10.69 1.49 5.51
CA LEU A 40 10.58 1.91 4.13
C LEU A 40 10.45 3.42 3.98
N PRO A 41 10.96 3.98 2.86
CA PRO A 41 10.66 5.36 2.50
C PRO A 41 9.18 5.53 2.13
N GLY A 42 8.71 6.77 2.16
CA GLY A 42 7.35 7.08 1.77
C GLY A 42 6.89 8.44 2.26
N PHE A 43 5.59 8.57 2.44
CA PHE A 43 4.95 9.82 2.85
C PHE A 43 3.91 9.54 3.92
N ILE A 44 3.79 10.49 4.84
CA ILE A 44 2.69 10.54 5.81
C ILE A 44 1.85 11.78 5.61
N ALA A 45 0.60 11.68 6.00
CA ALA A 45 -0.29 12.82 6.20
C ALA A 45 -0.56 12.94 7.69
N VAL A 46 -0.42 14.14 8.22
CA VAL A 46 -0.68 14.46 9.64
C VAL A 46 -1.78 15.49 9.74
N ASP A 47 -2.66 15.34 10.71
CA ASP A 47 -3.69 16.32 11.02
C ASP A 47 -3.18 17.49 11.86
N ALA A 48 -4.08 18.38 12.28
CA ALA A 48 -3.74 19.56 13.09
C ALA A 48 -3.20 19.20 14.48
N ASP A 49 -3.56 18.04 15.01
CA ASP A 49 -3.10 17.53 16.30
C ASP A 49 -1.79 16.74 16.17
N GLY A 50 -1.26 16.64 14.96
CA GLY A 50 -0.04 15.91 14.65
C GLY A 50 -0.22 14.40 14.51
N ALA A 51 -1.45 13.88 14.57
CA ALA A 51 -1.69 12.45 14.38
C ALA A 51 -1.54 12.04 12.91
N ILE A 52 -0.99 10.84 12.68
CA ILE A 52 -0.93 10.25 11.32
C ILE A 52 -2.34 9.87 10.89
N VAL A 53 -2.80 10.45 9.79
CA VAL A 53 -4.12 10.20 9.17
C VAL A 53 -4.00 9.61 7.77
N GLY A 54 -2.79 9.44 7.27
CA GLY A 54 -2.51 8.78 6.01
C GLY A 54 -1.05 8.34 5.92
N LEU A 55 -0.84 7.24 5.20
CA LEU A 55 0.47 6.62 5.05
C LEU A 55 0.59 5.98 3.67
N VAL A 56 1.72 6.16 3.00
CA VAL A 56 2.18 5.33 1.89
C VAL A 56 3.64 4.98 2.11
N THR A 57 3.97 3.69 2.07
CA THR A 57 5.35 3.21 2.11
C THR A 57 5.71 2.52 0.81
N LEU A 58 6.96 2.62 0.41
CA LEU A 58 7.43 2.28 -0.92
C LEU A 58 8.65 1.37 -0.84
N LEU A 59 8.67 0.34 -1.68
CA LEU A 59 9.81 -0.52 -1.88
C LEU A 59 10.28 -0.39 -3.32
N ASP A 60 11.50 0.08 -3.50
CA ASP A 60 12.08 0.33 -4.81
C ASP A 60 12.97 -0.81 -5.27
N ASP A 61 12.93 -1.10 -6.56
CA ASP A 61 13.97 -1.84 -7.27
C ASP A 61 14.59 -0.98 -8.38
N THR A 62 15.25 -1.57 -9.36
CA THR A 62 15.91 -0.86 -10.44
C THR A 62 14.95 -0.34 -11.52
N VAL A 63 13.70 -0.80 -11.54
CA VAL A 63 12.73 -0.52 -12.61
C VAL A 63 11.46 0.10 -12.08
N GLN A 64 11.04 -0.31 -10.89
CA GLN A 64 9.72 0.03 -10.32
C GLN A 64 9.79 0.36 -8.84
N SER A 65 8.76 1.05 -8.37
CA SER A 65 8.46 1.22 -6.96
C SER A 65 7.16 0.49 -6.63
N GLU A 66 7.14 -0.28 -5.56
CA GLU A 66 5.93 -0.93 -5.08
C GLU A 66 5.33 -0.12 -3.92
N LEU A 67 4.03 0.18 -4.01
CA LEU A 67 3.27 0.68 -2.87
C LEU A 67 3.01 -0.49 -1.92
N VAL A 68 3.81 -0.58 -0.86
CA VAL A 68 3.72 -1.66 0.13
C VAL A 68 2.54 -1.44 1.06
N THR A 69 2.37 -0.21 1.55
CA THR A 69 1.18 0.22 2.29
C THR A 69 0.60 1.48 1.66
N LEU A 70 -0.71 1.58 1.66
CA LEU A 70 -1.45 2.80 1.33
C LEU A 70 -2.70 2.82 2.19
N ASP A 71 -2.81 3.78 3.09
CA ASP A 71 -3.95 3.92 3.99
C ASP A 71 -4.28 5.39 4.27
N ALA A 72 -5.56 5.68 4.46
CA ALA A 72 -6.08 6.96 4.92
C ALA A 72 -7.19 6.72 5.96
N VAL A 73 -7.03 7.30 7.15
CA VAL A 73 -7.93 7.07 8.31
C VAL A 73 -9.37 7.51 8.02
N ARG A 74 -9.51 8.57 7.26
CA ARG A 74 -10.81 9.05 6.81
C ARG A 74 -10.80 9.06 5.29
N ALA A 75 -11.94 8.67 4.72
CA ALA A 75 -12.22 8.94 3.32
C ALA A 75 -12.38 10.47 3.11
N GLN A 76 -11.37 11.24 3.58
CA GLN A 76 -11.26 12.64 3.18
C GLN A 76 -11.04 12.63 1.68
N ALA A 77 -11.98 13.25 0.98
CA ALA A 77 -11.97 13.31 -0.47
C ALA A 77 -10.56 13.72 -0.94
N GLY A 78 -9.85 12.79 -1.55
CA GLY A 78 -8.58 13.04 -2.19
C GLY A 78 -7.30 12.69 -1.43
N LEU A 79 -7.31 12.36 -0.14
CA LEU A 79 -6.06 12.07 0.59
C LEU A 79 -5.30 10.85 0.01
N GLY A 80 -5.99 9.75 -0.24
CA GLY A 80 -5.38 8.57 -0.88
C GLY A 80 -4.85 8.89 -2.27
N THR A 81 -5.57 9.69 -3.05
CA THR A 81 -5.10 10.18 -4.36
C THR A 81 -3.84 11.00 -4.23
N ARG A 82 -3.79 11.91 -3.25
CA ARG A 82 -2.61 12.74 -3.01
C ARG A 82 -1.38 11.91 -2.65
N LEU A 83 -1.55 10.88 -1.80
CA LEU A 83 -0.46 9.97 -1.43
C LEU A 83 0.05 9.18 -2.64
N VAL A 84 -0.84 8.71 -3.50
CA VAL A 84 -0.44 8.04 -4.76
C VAL A 84 0.33 8.99 -5.67
N GLU A 85 -0.12 10.24 -5.85
CA GLU A 85 0.59 11.20 -6.70
C GLU A 85 1.95 11.61 -6.13
N LEU A 86 2.12 11.67 -4.81
CA LEU A 86 3.44 11.84 -4.19
C LEU A 86 4.36 10.64 -4.48
N ALA A 87 3.84 9.42 -4.43
CA ALA A 87 4.59 8.22 -4.82
C ALA A 87 4.99 8.24 -6.30
N VAL A 88 4.08 8.67 -7.19
CA VAL A 88 4.37 8.87 -8.62
C VAL A 88 5.50 9.88 -8.82
N GLY A 89 5.41 11.04 -8.18
CA GLY A 89 6.44 12.08 -8.26
C GLY A 89 7.82 11.58 -7.80
N ARG A 90 7.85 10.85 -6.68
CA ARG A 90 9.08 10.25 -6.18
C ARG A 90 9.67 9.20 -7.13
N ALA A 91 8.85 8.30 -7.63
CA ALA A 91 9.30 7.25 -8.55
C ALA A 91 9.87 7.85 -9.86
N ARG A 92 9.22 8.90 -10.39
CA ARG A 92 9.74 9.65 -11.55
C ARG A 92 11.08 10.32 -11.26
N ALA A 93 11.22 10.94 -10.09
CA ALA A 93 12.48 11.58 -9.67
C ALA A 93 13.64 10.57 -9.54
N LEU A 94 13.32 9.30 -9.22
CA LEU A 94 14.28 8.21 -9.19
C LEU A 94 14.52 7.57 -10.56
N GLY A 95 13.86 8.02 -11.63
CA GLY A 95 13.98 7.44 -12.96
C GLY A 95 13.30 6.09 -13.14
N LEU A 96 12.37 5.74 -12.24
CA LEU A 96 11.63 4.47 -12.30
C LEU A 96 10.51 4.56 -13.34
N SER A 97 10.25 3.45 -14.03
CA SER A 97 9.31 3.43 -15.15
C SER A 97 7.88 3.11 -14.76
N ARG A 98 7.64 2.60 -13.54
CA ARG A 98 6.31 2.14 -13.13
C ARG A 98 6.13 2.05 -11.62
N LEU A 99 4.87 2.13 -11.18
CA LEU A 99 4.42 1.77 -9.85
C LEU A 99 3.69 0.42 -9.89
N LEU A 100 3.94 -0.40 -8.88
CA LEU A 100 3.24 -1.64 -8.61
C LEU A 100 2.44 -1.49 -7.31
N THR A 101 1.28 -2.12 -7.21
CA THR A 101 0.55 -2.33 -5.96
C THR A 101 -0.10 -3.70 -5.97
N ARG A 102 -0.33 -4.26 -4.77
CA ARG A 102 -0.99 -5.55 -4.60
C ARG A 102 -2.21 -5.40 -3.71
N THR A 103 -3.19 -6.22 -3.96
CA THR A 103 -4.38 -6.35 -3.11
C THR A 103 -4.94 -7.76 -3.21
N THR A 104 -5.92 -8.06 -2.39
CA THR A 104 -6.61 -9.35 -2.39
C THR A 104 -7.88 -9.29 -3.22
N ASN A 105 -8.34 -10.45 -3.68
CA ASN A 105 -9.50 -10.58 -4.56
C ASN A 105 -10.82 -10.05 -3.99
N ASP A 106 -10.92 -9.97 -2.66
CA ASP A 106 -12.10 -9.44 -1.95
C ASP A 106 -12.11 -7.92 -1.81
N ASN A 107 -10.96 -7.27 -1.99
CA ASN A 107 -10.81 -5.83 -1.78
C ASN A 107 -11.25 -5.02 -3.02
N LEU A 108 -12.56 -5.05 -3.30
CA LEU A 108 -13.15 -4.37 -4.45
C LEU A 108 -12.96 -2.87 -4.41
N ASP A 109 -12.91 -2.28 -3.22
CA ASP A 109 -12.67 -0.83 -3.05
C ASP A 109 -11.26 -0.44 -3.48
N ALA A 110 -10.23 -1.24 -3.13
CA ALA A 110 -8.87 -1.01 -3.59
C ALA A 110 -8.74 -1.22 -5.11
N LEU A 111 -9.36 -2.25 -5.67
CA LEU A 111 -9.38 -2.49 -7.11
C LEU A 111 -10.00 -1.30 -7.87
N ARG A 112 -11.15 -0.81 -7.41
CA ARG A 112 -11.80 0.38 -7.96
C ARG A 112 -10.92 1.62 -7.80
N PHE A 113 -10.36 1.83 -6.61
CA PHE A 113 -9.53 2.99 -6.29
C PHE A 113 -8.32 3.09 -7.21
N HIS A 114 -7.56 2.01 -7.34
CA HIS A 114 -6.33 2.00 -8.14
C HIS A 114 -6.60 2.12 -9.64
N GLN A 115 -7.59 1.40 -10.17
CA GLN A 115 -7.92 1.48 -11.59
C GLN A 115 -8.36 2.90 -12.01
N ARG A 116 -9.13 3.60 -11.17
CA ARG A 116 -9.51 5.01 -11.41
C ARG A 116 -8.32 5.97 -11.38
N ARG A 117 -7.15 5.54 -10.89
CA ARG A 117 -5.91 6.33 -10.82
C ARG A 117 -4.84 5.84 -11.80
N GLY A 118 -5.28 5.17 -12.85
CA GLY A 118 -4.43 4.78 -13.96
C GLY A 118 -3.64 3.49 -13.74
N PHE A 119 -3.89 2.75 -12.67
CA PHE A 119 -3.38 1.40 -12.53
C PHE A 119 -4.20 0.43 -13.38
N ARG A 120 -3.51 -0.52 -13.99
CA ARG A 120 -4.13 -1.62 -14.75
C ARG A 120 -3.91 -2.92 -14.01
N LEU A 121 -4.87 -3.84 -14.11
CA LEU A 121 -4.69 -5.21 -13.63
C LEU A 121 -3.50 -5.82 -14.35
N HIS A 122 -2.58 -6.40 -13.60
CA HIS A 122 -1.31 -6.89 -14.12
C HIS A 122 -1.18 -8.40 -13.98
N ARG A 123 -1.36 -8.91 -12.75
CA ARG A 123 -1.17 -10.32 -12.46
C ARG A 123 -2.17 -10.80 -11.41
N LEU A 124 -2.72 -11.99 -11.65
CA LEU A 124 -3.46 -12.77 -10.68
C LEU A 124 -2.58 -13.93 -10.20
N VAL A 125 -2.43 -14.06 -8.90
CA VAL A 125 -1.79 -15.22 -8.27
C VAL A 125 -2.88 -16.00 -7.54
N ALA A 126 -3.42 -16.99 -8.23
CA ALA A 126 -4.46 -17.86 -7.69
C ALA A 126 -3.93 -18.66 -6.49
N GLY A 127 -4.69 -18.67 -5.40
CA GLY A 127 -4.35 -19.41 -4.19
C GLY A 127 -3.23 -18.77 -3.34
N ALA A 128 -2.76 -17.57 -3.65
CA ALA A 128 -1.68 -16.93 -2.88
C ALA A 128 -2.04 -16.77 -1.41
N ILE A 129 -3.28 -16.39 -1.11
CA ILE A 129 -3.74 -16.18 0.27
C ILE A 129 -4.03 -17.52 0.97
N ASP A 130 -4.45 -18.54 0.24
CA ASP A 130 -4.58 -19.89 0.79
C ASP A 130 -3.21 -20.41 1.27
N LEU A 131 -2.15 -20.16 0.50
CA LEU A 131 -0.78 -20.52 0.87
C LEU A 131 -0.28 -19.71 2.09
N GLU A 132 -0.53 -18.41 2.13
CA GLU A 132 -0.18 -17.59 3.29
C GLU A 132 -0.92 -18.06 4.55
N ARG A 133 -2.17 -18.49 4.43
CA ARG A 133 -2.97 -19.03 5.54
C ARG A 133 -2.40 -20.31 6.12
N GLU A 134 -1.68 -21.12 5.35
CA GLU A 134 -0.97 -22.28 5.88
C GLU A 134 0.10 -21.89 6.91
N ALA A 135 0.76 -20.74 6.71
CA ALA A 135 1.74 -20.19 7.63
C ALA A 135 1.12 -19.34 8.74
N ASP A 136 0.00 -18.68 8.45
CA ASP A 136 -0.75 -17.84 9.39
C ASP A 136 -2.25 -18.19 9.37
N PRO A 137 -2.70 -19.17 10.19
CA PRO A 137 -4.09 -19.58 10.25
C PRO A 137 -5.07 -18.48 10.73
N ALA A 138 -4.57 -17.35 11.23
CA ALA A 138 -5.39 -16.20 11.63
C ALA A 138 -5.98 -15.44 10.43
N ILE A 139 -5.44 -15.64 9.23
CA ILE A 139 -6.01 -15.06 8.00
C ILE A 139 -7.41 -15.64 7.76
N PRO A 140 -8.46 -14.80 7.70
CA PRO A 140 -9.84 -15.29 7.61
C PRO A 140 -10.12 -16.00 6.27
N LEU A 141 -11.05 -16.94 6.29
CA LEU A 141 -11.52 -17.64 5.08
C LEU A 141 -12.43 -16.74 4.23
N LEU A 142 -13.24 -15.89 4.88
CA LEU A 142 -14.09 -14.92 4.22
C LEU A 142 -13.51 -13.52 4.41
N GLY A 143 -13.38 -12.80 3.32
CA GLY A 143 -12.96 -11.43 3.29
C GLY A 143 -14.13 -10.45 3.24
N ARG A 144 -13.88 -9.27 2.70
CA ARG A 144 -14.85 -8.20 2.49
C ARG A 144 -15.99 -8.68 1.58
N HIS A 145 -17.19 -8.16 1.80
CA HIS A 145 -18.39 -8.50 1.04
C HIS A 145 -18.77 -9.98 1.06
N GLY A 146 -18.27 -10.77 2.03
CA GLY A 146 -18.47 -12.20 2.06
C GLY A 146 -17.77 -12.98 0.94
N ILE A 147 -16.83 -12.36 0.26
CA ILE A 147 -16.04 -12.99 -0.81
C ILE A 147 -14.98 -13.91 -0.18
N PRO A 148 -14.85 -15.17 -0.61
CA PRO A 148 -13.76 -16.02 -0.16
C PRO A 148 -12.39 -15.37 -0.43
N LEU A 149 -11.58 -15.24 0.62
CA LEU A 149 -10.27 -14.61 0.57
C LEU A 149 -9.23 -15.63 0.17
N ARG A 150 -8.79 -15.61 -1.09
CA ARG A 150 -7.95 -16.66 -1.70
C ARG A 150 -6.79 -16.17 -2.54
N ASP A 151 -7.01 -15.09 -3.31
CA ASP A 151 -6.14 -14.73 -4.43
C ASP A 151 -5.52 -13.36 -4.22
N GLU A 152 -4.30 -13.19 -4.75
CA GLU A 152 -3.63 -11.89 -4.84
C GLU A 152 -3.76 -11.33 -6.26
N ILE A 153 -4.03 -10.04 -6.36
CA ILE A 153 -4.05 -9.29 -7.63
C ILE A 153 -3.04 -8.16 -7.54
N SER A 154 -2.12 -8.10 -8.48
CA SER A 154 -1.25 -6.95 -8.65
C SER A 154 -1.74 -6.04 -9.75
N LEU A 155 -1.54 -4.73 -9.54
CA LEU A 155 -1.85 -3.68 -10.50
C LEU A 155 -0.61 -2.86 -10.77
N ILE A 156 -0.51 -2.33 -11.99
CA ILE A 156 0.66 -1.57 -12.42
C ILE A 156 0.23 -0.26 -13.08
N ARG A 157 0.94 0.82 -12.77
CA ARG A 157 0.80 2.11 -13.44
C ARG A 157 2.12 2.45 -14.12
N SER A 158 2.09 2.61 -15.45
CA SER A 158 3.22 3.13 -16.21
C SER A 158 3.41 4.61 -15.89
N LEU A 159 4.65 5.03 -15.68
CA LEU A 159 4.98 6.42 -15.35
C LEU A 159 5.30 7.24 -16.60
N GLY A 160 5.41 6.59 -17.76
CA GLY A 160 5.75 7.22 -19.03
C GLY A 160 7.20 7.70 -19.06
N ALA A 161 7.82 7.73 -20.28
CA ALA A 161 8.92 8.62 -20.54
C ALA A 161 8.31 9.96 -20.96
N TYR A 162 8.71 11.05 -20.33
CA TYR A 162 8.47 12.39 -20.86
C TYR A 162 9.46 12.68 -21.96
#